data_dd7d450f71d43322f2c9ec6094577693
#
_entry.id   dd7d450f71d43322f2c9ec6094577693
#
_cell.length_a   1.000
_cell.length_b   1.000
_cell.length_c   1.000
_cell.angle_alpha   90.00
_cell.angle_beta   90.00
_cell.angle_gamma   90.00
#
_symmetry.space_group_name_H-M   'P 1'
#
loop_
_entity.id
_entity.type
_entity.pdbx_description
1 polymer ?
#
loop_
_entity_poly.entity_id
_entity_poly.type
_entity_poly.pdbx_seq_one_letter_code
_entity_poly.pdbx_strand_id
1 'polypeptide(L)'
;MSNESGKHVIHWFRKGLRLHDNPALMEALKGATTLRCIYTLDPWFAGSSQVGINKWGFLLNCLEDLDDSLRKLNSRLFVIRGQPANMFPQLFKEWNINTLSFEDDPEPFGKDRDNAICTLAREAGVEVIIRTCHTLYESQKILDLNGGRPPLTYNKFQKILENMKMPPKPLDIITASDWGNCQTPLSSDHDDKYGVPTLEDLGFETEGLDLAHFHGGESEALARLDRHLERKSWVLVMVKFKXNVMKLKCVHIYQLKXMFLLSXFIXYLLIIPVFYSQIKKKNIPPLSLHGQLLWREFFYTVASNNPRFDQMLGNPVCVQIPWDTNQEALAKWAEGMTGFPWIDAIMKQLRKEGWIHHLARHSVACFLTRGDLWLSWEEGMKVFDELLLDADWSVNAGMWMWLSCSSFFQQFFHCYCPVGFGKRIDPNGDFIRHYLPILKRFPAKYIYEPWNAPESVQKTAKCIVGKDYPVPMVTHSEVSRINMERMRQVYHRLTMRTPAVISKPIHSRENLTYSRIYHRNPTTNGILLMGLNCNSAGSNRKEVTQDI
;
A
#
# COMPACT_ATOMS: atom_id res chain seq x y z
N MET A 1 -53.28 -4.60 18.28
CA MET A 1 -52.12 -5.52 18.16
C MET A 1 -51.08 -4.82 17.32
N SER A 2 -50.05 -4.31 17.94
CA SER A 2 -48.91 -3.74 17.22
C SER A 2 -48.24 -4.87 16.43
N ASN A 3 -48.30 -4.80 15.12
CA ASN A 3 -47.46 -5.63 14.27
C ASN A 3 -46.00 -5.27 14.62
N GLU A 4 -45.39 -6.04 15.51
CA GLU A 4 -43.95 -5.96 15.67
C GLU A 4 -43.33 -6.51 14.37
N SER A 5 -43.13 -5.61 13.41
CA SER A 5 -42.41 -5.97 12.20
C SER A 5 -40.97 -6.32 12.63
N GLY A 6 -40.55 -7.54 12.37
CA GLY A 6 -39.19 -8.01 12.72
C GLY A 6 -38.09 -7.09 12.16
N LYS A 7 -36.93 -7.06 12.78
CA LYS A 7 -35.78 -6.30 12.30
C LYS A 7 -35.11 -7.09 11.18
N HIS A 8 -35.23 -6.60 9.94
CA HIS A 8 -34.71 -7.21 8.71
C HIS A 8 -33.53 -6.39 8.21
N VAL A 9 -32.33 -6.96 8.26
CA VAL A 9 -31.07 -6.23 8.10
C VAL A 9 -30.33 -6.65 6.85
N ILE A 10 -29.75 -5.67 6.15
CA ILE A 10 -28.61 -5.88 5.24
C ILE A 10 -27.35 -5.38 5.95
N HIS A 11 -26.32 -6.22 6.04
CA HIS A 11 -24.97 -5.77 6.35
C HIS A 11 -24.12 -5.76 5.07
N TRP A 12 -23.65 -4.59 4.70
CA TRP A 12 -22.90 -4.36 3.46
C TRP A 12 -21.40 -4.36 3.72
N PHE A 13 -20.74 -5.47 3.38
CA PHE A 13 -19.29 -5.60 3.40
C PHE A 13 -18.67 -4.80 2.25
N ARG A 14 -17.52 -4.17 2.52
CA ARG A 14 -16.77 -3.40 1.51
C ARG A 14 -15.28 -3.66 1.66
N LYS A 15 -14.48 -2.69 2.17
CA LYS A 15 -13.04 -2.85 2.37
C LYS A 15 -12.71 -3.85 3.48
N GLY A 16 -13.50 -3.88 4.53
CA GLY A 16 -13.29 -4.76 5.69
C GLY A 16 -14.02 -6.10 5.55
N LEU A 17 -13.43 -7.07 4.84
CA LEU A 17 -14.01 -8.42 4.63
C LEU A 17 -13.64 -9.32 5.80
N ARG A 18 -14.28 -9.09 6.97
CA ARG A 18 -13.91 -9.76 8.21
C ARG A 18 -15.05 -9.87 9.21
N LEU A 19 -14.99 -10.90 10.06
CA LEU A 19 -15.88 -11.10 11.20
C LEU A 19 -15.27 -10.64 12.54
N HIS A 20 -13.93 -10.49 12.62
CA HIS A 20 -13.27 -9.88 13.78
C HIS A 20 -13.42 -8.37 13.71
N ASP A 21 -13.57 -7.75 14.88
CA ASP A 21 -13.55 -6.29 15.05
C ASP A 21 -14.44 -5.58 14.02
N ASN A 22 -15.70 -6.08 13.89
CA ASN A 22 -16.70 -5.51 13.00
C ASN A 22 -17.86 -4.94 13.83
N PRO A 23 -17.70 -3.71 14.35
CA PRO A 23 -18.74 -3.10 15.20
C PRO A 23 -20.05 -2.82 14.47
N ALA A 24 -20.00 -2.61 13.15
CA ALA A 24 -21.23 -2.38 12.35
C ALA A 24 -22.05 -3.66 12.27
N LEU A 25 -21.43 -4.80 12.01
CA LEU A 25 -22.10 -6.10 11.95
C LEU A 25 -22.58 -6.53 13.36
N MET A 26 -21.74 -6.36 14.39
CA MET A 26 -22.12 -6.67 15.77
C MET A 26 -23.37 -5.89 16.21
N GLU A 27 -23.48 -4.62 15.83
CA GLU A 27 -24.66 -3.81 16.15
C GLU A 27 -25.87 -4.17 15.29
N ALA A 28 -25.64 -4.53 14.05
CA ALA A 28 -26.68 -4.99 13.13
C ALA A 28 -27.41 -6.23 13.66
N LEU A 29 -26.67 -7.17 14.27
CA LEU A 29 -27.20 -8.41 14.84
C LEU A 29 -28.12 -8.18 16.04
N LYS A 30 -27.98 -7.06 16.75
CA LYS A 30 -28.80 -6.80 17.96
C LYS A 30 -30.28 -6.71 17.60
N GLY A 31 -31.05 -7.71 18.03
CA GLY A 31 -32.48 -7.78 17.79
C GLY A 31 -32.89 -8.09 16.36
N ALA A 32 -31.94 -8.51 15.52
CA ALA A 32 -32.23 -8.86 14.14
C ALA A 32 -33.03 -10.16 14.03
N THR A 33 -34.13 -10.13 13.31
CA THR A 33 -34.90 -11.32 12.94
C THR A 33 -34.25 -12.00 11.74
N THR A 34 -33.89 -11.19 10.73
CA THR A 34 -33.12 -11.71 9.58
C THR A 34 -31.96 -10.79 9.26
N LEU A 35 -30.87 -11.39 8.76
CA LEU A 35 -29.71 -10.63 8.29
C LEU A 35 -29.14 -11.26 7.02
N ARG A 36 -28.90 -10.42 6.03
CA ARG A 36 -28.18 -10.80 4.80
C ARG A 36 -26.88 -10.03 4.74
N CYS A 37 -25.76 -10.76 4.67
CA CYS A 37 -24.42 -10.23 4.46
C CYS A 37 -24.20 -10.08 2.96
N ILE A 38 -24.00 -8.86 2.46
CA ILE A 38 -23.83 -8.63 1.03
C ILE A 38 -22.47 -8.02 0.70
N TYR A 39 -21.99 -8.31 -0.51
CA TYR A 39 -20.87 -7.63 -1.16
C TYR A 39 -21.31 -7.20 -2.55
N THR A 40 -20.99 -5.99 -2.95
CA THR A 40 -21.36 -5.48 -4.28
C THR A 40 -20.17 -5.49 -5.23
N LEU A 41 -20.30 -6.22 -6.34
CA LEU A 41 -19.37 -6.13 -7.46
C LEU A 41 -19.86 -5.02 -8.40
N ASP A 42 -19.35 -3.80 -8.15
CA ASP A 42 -19.73 -2.64 -8.94
C ASP A 42 -19.08 -2.75 -10.33
N PRO A 43 -19.86 -2.71 -11.43
CA PRO A 43 -19.31 -2.73 -12.79
C PRO A 43 -18.30 -1.63 -13.08
N TRP A 44 -18.34 -0.53 -12.33
CA TRP A 44 -17.35 0.53 -12.46
C TRP A 44 -15.95 0.02 -12.11
N PHE A 45 -15.83 -0.80 -11.07
CA PHE A 45 -14.56 -1.47 -10.74
C PHE A 45 -14.27 -2.64 -11.68
N ALA A 46 -15.28 -3.45 -11.97
CA ALA A 46 -15.13 -4.64 -12.81
C ALA A 46 -14.81 -4.28 -14.27
N GLY A 47 -15.32 -3.13 -14.74
CA GLY A 47 -15.04 -2.64 -16.09
C GLY A 47 -13.77 -1.82 -16.20
N SER A 48 -13.11 -1.49 -15.10
CA SER A 48 -11.87 -0.71 -15.16
C SER A 48 -10.69 -1.60 -15.50
N SER A 49 -9.96 -1.26 -16.54
CA SER A 49 -8.71 -1.92 -16.93
C SER A 49 -7.58 -1.69 -15.90
N GLN A 50 -7.90 -1.01 -14.82
CA GLN A 50 -6.94 -0.57 -13.80
C GLN A 50 -6.82 -1.55 -12.63
N VAL A 51 -7.49 -2.71 -12.68
CA VAL A 51 -7.41 -3.73 -11.62
C VAL A 51 -6.78 -5.01 -12.20
N GLY A 52 -5.57 -5.31 -11.77
CA GLY A 52 -4.83 -6.47 -12.24
C GLY A 52 -5.41 -7.79 -11.75
N ILE A 53 -5.15 -8.86 -12.51
CA ILE A 53 -5.67 -10.19 -12.23
C ILE A 53 -5.31 -10.70 -10.82
N ASN A 54 -4.12 -10.36 -10.32
CA ASN A 54 -3.71 -10.74 -8.95
C ASN A 54 -4.61 -10.12 -7.89
N LYS A 55 -5.04 -8.87 -8.09
CA LYS A 55 -5.98 -8.18 -7.17
C LYS A 55 -7.35 -8.84 -7.21
N TRP A 56 -7.82 -9.18 -8.42
CA TRP A 56 -9.10 -9.90 -8.58
C TRP A 56 -9.04 -11.26 -7.89
N GLY A 57 -8.04 -12.06 -8.17
CA GLY A 57 -7.87 -13.37 -7.52
C GLY A 57 -7.81 -13.25 -5.99
N PHE A 58 -7.07 -12.25 -5.48
CA PHE A 58 -6.98 -12.01 -4.04
C PHE A 58 -8.34 -11.62 -3.45
N LEU A 59 -9.10 -10.75 -4.13
CA LEU A 59 -10.45 -10.35 -3.69
C LEU A 59 -11.41 -11.55 -3.65
N LEU A 60 -11.41 -12.36 -4.72
CA LEU A 60 -12.29 -13.54 -4.79
C LEU A 60 -11.96 -14.53 -3.65
N ASN A 61 -10.67 -14.78 -3.37
CA ASN A 61 -10.27 -15.60 -2.20
C ASN A 61 -10.80 -14.99 -0.89
N CYS A 62 -10.77 -13.67 -0.74
CA CYS A 62 -11.31 -13.02 0.47
C CYS A 62 -12.82 -13.21 0.60
N LEU A 63 -13.54 -13.15 -0.53
CA LEU A 63 -15.00 -13.35 -0.53
C LEU A 63 -15.36 -14.81 -0.24
N GLU A 64 -14.61 -15.77 -0.79
CA GLU A 64 -14.76 -17.19 -0.51
C GLU A 64 -14.54 -17.48 0.98
N ASP A 65 -13.44 -16.99 1.55
CA ASP A 65 -13.11 -17.18 2.97
C ASP A 65 -14.19 -16.58 3.87
N LEU A 66 -14.73 -15.42 3.48
CA LEU A 66 -15.82 -14.76 4.23
C LEU A 66 -17.11 -15.59 4.13
N ASP A 67 -17.48 -16.10 2.95
CA ASP A 67 -18.65 -16.98 2.79
C ASP A 67 -18.49 -18.26 3.62
N ASP A 68 -17.31 -18.88 3.58
CA ASP A 68 -17.01 -20.08 4.38
C ASP A 68 -17.12 -19.80 5.90
N SER A 69 -16.71 -18.62 6.32
CA SER A 69 -16.85 -18.21 7.72
C SER A 69 -18.30 -17.94 8.11
N LEU A 70 -19.10 -17.36 7.21
CA LEU A 70 -20.52 -17.16 7.41
C LEU A 70 -21.29 -18.50 7.41
N ARG A 71 -20.88 -19.49 6.60
CA ARG A 71 -21.48 -20.84 6.60
C ARG A 71 -21.41 -21.49 8.00
N LYS A 72 -20.31 -21.26 8.73
CA LYS A 72 -20.15 -21.77 10.11
C LYS A 72 -21.15 -21.12 11.09
N LEU A 73 -21.71 -19.99 10.70
CA LEU A 73 -22.76 -19.27 11.45
C LEU A 73 -24.17 -19.51 10.88
N ASN A 74 -24.33 -20.52 10.02
CA ASN A 74 -25.57 -20.84 9.30
C ASN A 74 -26.07 -19.66 8.45
N SER A 75 -25.13 -18.92 7.85
CA SER A 75 -25.40 -17.77 6.99
C SER A 75 -24.62 -17.90 5.68
N ARG A 76 -24.79 -16.93 4.79
CA ARG A 76 -24.11 -16.90 3.49
C ARG A 76 -23.77 -15.46 3.11
N LEU A 77 -22.76 -15.32 2.26
CA LEU A 77 -22.48 -14.07 1.58
C LEU A 77 -23.32 -13.97 0.29
N PHE A 78 -23.90 -12.82 0.05
CA PHE A 78 -24.65 -12.51 -1.18
C PHE A 78 -23.77 -11.59 -2.03
N VAL A 79 -23.11 -12.13 -3.05
CA VAL A 79 -22.31 -11.32 -3.99
C VAL A 79 -23.24 -10.79 -5.08
N ILE A 80 -23.45 -9.49 -5.13
CA ILE A 80 -24.44 -8.86 -6.00
C ILE A 80 -23.70 -7.99 -7.04
N ARG A 81 -23.98 -8.26 -8.33
CA ARG A 81 -23.39 -7.50 -9.45
C ARG A 81 -24.27 -6.30 -9.76
N GLY A 82 -23.69 -5.10 -9.71
CA GLY A 82 -24.41 -3.87 -10.04
C GLY A 82 -23.96 -2.66 -9.23
N GLN A 83 -24.37 -1.49 -9.68
CA GLN A 83 -24.09 -0.25 -8.96
C GLN A 83 -24.94 -0.17 -7.69
N PRO A 84 -24.33 0.13 -6.53
CA PRO A 84 -25.08 0.19 -5.26
C PRO A 84 -26.31 1.08 -5.31
N ALA A 85 -26.23 2.26 -5.93
CA ALA A 85 -27.35 3.20 -6.02
C ALA A 85 -28.57 2.62 -6.74
N ASN A 86 -28.36 1.71 -7.69
CA ASN A 86 -29.46 1.07 -8.45
C ASN A 86 -30.00 -0.16 -7.71
N MET A 87 -29.13 -0.89 -7.03
CA MET A 87 -29.50 -2.17 -6.40
C MET A 87 -30.21 -2.00 -5.06
N PHE A 88 -29.73 -1.11 -4.19
CA PHE A 88 -30.25 -0.99 -2.84
C PHE A 88 -31.75 -0.72 -2.78
N PRO A 89 -32.32 0.20 -3.59
CA PRO A 89 -33.79 0.39 -3.55
C PRO A 89 -34.59 -0.88 -3.90
N GLN A 90 -34.07 -1.69 -4.82
CA GLN A 90 -34.72 -2.97 -5.19
C GLN A 90 -34.61 -3.97 -4.04
N LEU A 91 -33.42 -4.11 -3.45
CA LEU A 91 -33.16 -5.02 -2.33
C LEU A 91 -34.01 -4.65 -1.09
N PHE A 92 -34.13 -3.35 -0.79
CA PHE A 92 -34.95 -2.88 0.33
C PHE A 92 -36.37 -3.35 0.19
N LYS A 93 -36.92 -3.23 -1.02
CA LYS A 93 -38.32 -3.63 -1.32
C LYS A 93 -38.46 -5.15 -1.37
N GLU A 94 -37.60 -5.83 -2.15
CA GLU A 94 -37.68 -7.29 -2.39
C GLU A 94 -37.54 -8.10 -1.09
N TRP A 95 -36.61 -7.66 -0.23
CA TRP A 95 -36.27 -8.39 1.00
C TRP A 95 -36.95 -7.79 2.25
N ASN A 96 -37.82 -6.81 2.07
CA ASN A 96 -38.53 -6.10 3.13
C ASN A 96 -37.59 -5.58 4.21
N ILE A 97 -36.48 -4.93 3.78
CA ILE A 97 -35.42 -4.47 4.65
C ILE A 97 -35.82 -3.19 5.39
N ASN A 98 -35.56 -3.14 6.68
CA ASN A 98 -35.79 -1.93 7.50
C ASN A 98 -34.51 -1.41 8.18
N THR A 99 -33.38 -2.13 8.03
CA THR A 99 -32.07 -1.68 8.58
C THR A 99 -30.94 -2.00 7.60
N LEU A 100 -30.07 -1.02 7.35
CA LEU A 100 -28.86 -1.15 6.55
C LEU A 100 -27.64 -0.86 7.44
N SER A 101 -26.64 -1.72 7.45
CA SER A 101 -25.46 -1.57 8.27
C SER A 101 -24.19 -1.66 7.43
N PHE A 102 -23.19 -0.78 7.71
CA PHE A 102 -21.88 -0.85 7.06
C PHE A 102 -20.82 -0.04 7.82
N GLU A 103 -19.53 -0.27 7.50
CA GLU A 103 -18.44 0.55 8.01
C GLU A 103 -18.36 1.88 7.23
N ASP A 104 -17.96 2.98 7.87
CA ASP A 104 -17.75 4.24 7.16
C ASP A 104 -16.52 4.16 6.28
N ASP A 105 -16.56 4.87 5.15
CA ASP A 105 -15.38 4.99 4.25
C ASP A 105 -14.80 6.39 4.45
N PRO A 106 -13.56 6.51 4.92
CA PRO A 106 -12.96 7.84 5.17
C PRO A 106 -12.54 8.57 3.89
N GLU A 107 -12.55 7.90 2.73
CA GLU A 107 -12.10 8.48 1.46
C GLU A 107 -13.23 9.26 0.79
N PRO A 108 -12.92 10.36 0.06
CA PRO A 108 -13.97 11.23 -0.52
C PRO A 108 -14.98 10.50 -1.39
N PHE A 109 -14.54 9.66 -2.32
CA PHE A 109 -15.43 8.86 -3.18
C PHE A 109 -16.37 7.98 -2.35
N GLY A 110 -15.81 7.34 -1.30
CA GLY A 110 -16.58 6.48 -0.40
C GLY A 110 -17.65 7.28 0.35
N LYS A 111 -17.30 8.47 0.84
CA LYS A 111 -18.22 9.37 1.53
C LYS A 111 -19.37 9.79 0.60
N ASP A 112 -19.07 10.16 -0.64
CA ASP A 112 -20.09 10.57 -1.62
C ASP A 112 -21.05 9.41 -1.94
N ARG A 113 -20.50 8.21 -2.18
CA ARG A 113 -21.29 6.99 -2.39
C ARG A 113 -22.17 6.70 -1.16
N ASP A 114 -21.59 6.75 0.03
CA ASP A 114 -22.29 6.43 1.28
C ASP A 114 -23.42 7.44 1.56
N ASN A 115 -23.17 8.72 1.30
CA ASN A 115 -24.19 9.76 1.42
C ASN A 115 -25.38 9.51 0.46
N ALA A 116 -25.10 9.12 -0.78
CA ALA A 116 -26.13 8.78 -1.76
C ALA A 116 -26.95 7.58 -1.26
N ILE A 117 -26.31 6.52 -0.77
CA ILE A 117 -26.99 5.32 -0.26
C ILE A 117 -27.81 5.66 1.00
N CYS A 118 -27.30 6.49 1.90
CA CYS A 118 -28.03 6.95 3.09
C CYS A 118 -29.31 7.72 2.71
N THR A 119 -29.24 8.50 1.63
CA THR A 119 -30.41 9.24 1.12
C THR A 119 -31.47 8.26 0.60
N LEU A 120 -31.05 7.30 -0.23
CA LEU A 120 -31.97 6.26 -0.74
C LEU A 120 -32.58 5.42 0.38
N ALA A 121 -31.79 5.07 1.40
CA ALA A 121 -32.27 4.32 2.56
C ALA A 121 -33.34 5.13 3.32
N ARG A 122 -33.06 6.43 3.56
CA ARG A 122 -34.02 7.34 4.24
C ARG A 122 -35.34 7.45 3.47
N GLU A 123 -35.26 7.58 2.14
CA GLU A 123 -36.45 7.64 1.27
C GLU A 123 -37.25 6.36 1.31
N ALA A 124 -36.61 5.22 1.52
CA ALA A 124 -37.25 3.90 1.64
C ALA A 124 -37.71 3.58 3.09
N GLY A 125 -37.47 4.48 4.05
CA GLY A 125 -37.81 4.23 5.46
C GLY A 125 -36.87 3.23 6.15
N VAL A 126 -35.63 3.05 5.63
CA VAL A 126 -34.62 2.10 6.15
C VAL A 126 -33.68 2.83 7.11
N GLU A 127 -33.55 2.33 8.34
CA GLU A 127 -32.59 2.81 9.32
C GLU A 127 -31.16 2.48 8.87
N VAL A 128 -30.21 3.41 9.07
CA VAL A 128 -28.81 3.18 8.68
C VAL A 128 -27.88 3.17 9.90
N ILE A 129 -27.13 2.10 10.06
CA ILE A 129 -26.10 1.92 11.10
C ILE A 129 -24.73 2.05 10.45
N ILE A 130 -23.98 3.09 10.82
CA ILE A 130 -22.61 3.31 10.33
C ILE A 130 -21.65 3.30 11.51
N ARG A 131 -20.54 2.58 11.38
CA ARG A 131 -19.49 2.55 12.43
C ARG A 131 -18.11 2.71 11.81
N THR A 132 -17.27 3.49 12.49
CA THR A 132 -15.87 3.66 12.10
C THR A 132 -15.10 2.43 12.53
N CYS A 133 -14.51 1.71 11.60
CA CYS A 133 -13.66 0.55 11.85
C CYS A 133 -12.56 0.37 10.79
N HIS A 134 -12.52 1.24 9.79
CA HIS A 134 -11.50 1.20 8.74
C HIS A 134 -10.21 1.92 9.17
N THR A 135 -10.33 2.94 10.02
CA THR A 135 -9.21 3.67 10.64
C THR A 135 -9.24 3.50 12.15
N LEU A 136 -8.08 3.62 12.81
CA LEU A 136 -7.94 3.56 14.27
C LEU A 136 -8.60 4.77 14.93
N TYR A 137 -8.45 5.91 14.28
CA TYR A 137 -8.97 7.17 14.77
C TYR A 137 -9.94 7.73 13.72
N GLU A 138 -10.96 8.39 14.19
CA GLU A 138 -11.89 9.10 13.34
C GLU A 138 -11.18 10.32 12.72
N SER A 139 -10.98 10.31 11.40
CA SER A 139 -10.21 11.34 10.70
C SER A 139 -10.77 12.75 10.94
N GLN A 140 -12.11 12.88 10.99
CA GLN A 140 -12.74 14.18 11.21
C GLN A 140 -12.36 14.78 12.57
N LYS A 141 -12.28 13.97 13.63
CA LYS A 141 -11.86 14.45 14.96
C LYS A 141 -10.43 14.98 14.95
N ILE A 142 -9.54 14.34 14.17
CA ILE A 142 -8.15 14.83 14.03
C ILE A 142 -8.13 16.18 13.32
N LEU A 143 -8.94 16.32 12.25
CA LEU A 143 -9.07 17.59 11.52
C LEU A 143 -9.60 18.70 12.45
N ASP A 144 -10.66 18.42 13.22
CA ASP A 144 -11.27 19.38 14.15
C ASP A 144 -10.26 19.88 15.19
N LEU A 145 -9.48 18.95 15.77
CA LEU A 145 -8.41 19.29 16.73
C LEU A 145 -7.28 20.11 16.08
N ASN A 146 -7.18 20.10 14.77
CA ASN A 146 -6.20 20.87 14.01
C ASN A 146 -6.80 22.12 13.34
N GLY A 147 -7.94 22.59 13.81
CA GLY A 147 -8.60 23.78 13.27
C GLY A 147 -9.22 23.58 11.89
N GLY A 148 -9.75 22.40 11.64
CA GLY A 148 -10.42 22.04 10.38
C GLY A 148 -9.48 21.73 9.22
N ARG A 149 -8.16 21.65 9.46
CA ARG A 149 -7.14 21.47 8.41
C ARG A 149 -6.34 20.20 8.64
N PRO A 150 -5.90 19.53 7.55
CA PRO A 150 -5.07 18.33 7.71
C PRO A 150 -3.69 18.68 8.30
N PRO A 151 -3.15 17.82 9.18
CA PRO A 151 -1.77 17.96 9.65
C PRO A 151 -0.80 17.56 8.51
N LEU A 152 -0.01 18.51 8.00
CA LEU A 152 0.84 18.27 6.83
C LEU A 152 2.19 17.63 7.18
N THR A 153 2.45 17.35 8.46
CA THR A 153 3.65 16.62 8.88
C THR A 153 3.27 15.51 9.86
N TYR A 154 3.99 14.40 9.76
CA TYR A 154 3.78 13.26 10.65
C TYR A 154 3.98 13.64 12.13
N ASN A 155 4.96 14.49 12.43
CA ASN A 155 5.19 14.97 13.81
C ASN A 155 3.99 15.75 14.36
N LYS A 156 3.38 16.62 13.54
CA LYS A 156 2.18 17.34 13.94
C LYS A 156 1.01 16.40 14.19
N PHE A 157 0.84 15.41 13.29
CA PHE A 157 -0.16 14.37 13.45
C PHE A 157 0.02 13.62 14.78
N GLN A 158 1.26 13.17 15.09
CA GLN A 158 1.54 12.46 16.35
C GLN A 158 1.19 13.31 17.58
N LYS A 159 1.55 14.60 17.57
CA LYS A 159 1.22 15.53 18.67
C LYS A 159 -0.30 15.68 18.89
N ILE A 160 -1.09 15.63 17.83
CA ILE A 160 -2.56 15.64 17.95
C ILE A 160 -3.02 14.35 18.62
N LEU A 161 -2.51 13.20 18.17
CA LEU A 161 -2.88 11.89 18.73
C LEU A 161 -2.51 11.76 20.22
N GLU A 162 -1.43 12.40 20.68
CA GLU A 162 -1.02 12.41 22.10
C GLU A 162 -2.13 13.00 23.00
N ASN A 163 -2.95 13.88 22.47
CA ASN A 163 -4.07 14.52 23.19
C ASN A 163 -5.41 13.81 22.98
N MET A 164 -5.43 12.75 22.16
CA MET A 164 -6.64 11.98 21.91
C MET A 164 -6.71 10.74 22.83
N LYS A 165 -7.92 10.31 23.11
CA LYS A 165 -8.11 9.00 23.78
C LYS A 165 -7.58 7.90 22.89
N MET A 166 -7.01 6.86 23.49
CA MET A 166 -6.57 5.67 22.76
C MET A 166 -7.75 5.03 22.02
N PRO A 167 -7.51 4.40 20.88
CA PRO A 167 -8.56 3.64 20.19
C PRO A 167 -9.16 2.60 21.14
N PRO A 168 -10.46 2.29 20.98
CA PRO A 168 -11.06 1.21 21.77
C PRO A 168 -10.36 -0.12 21.50
N LYS A 169 -10.53 -1.06 22.41
CA LYS A 169 -10.06 -2.43 22.14
C LYS A 169 -10.87 -3.03 20.99
N PRO A 170 -10.23 -3.83 20.12
CA PRO A 170 -10.98 -4.50 19.06
C PRO A 170 -12.01 -5.47 19.64
N LEU A 171 -13.09 -5.64 18.93
CA LEU A 171 -14.11 -6.62 19.27
C LEU A 171 -13.62 -8.03 18.93
N ASP A 172 -14.04 -9.00 19.71
CA ASP A 172 -13.79 -10.40 19.38
C ASP A 172 -14.52 -10.81 18.10
N ILE A 173 -14.15 -11.94 17.53
CA ILE A 173 -14.83 -12.51 16.36
C ILE A 173 -16.29 -12.77 16.68
N ILE A 174 -17.16 -12.51 15.72
CA ILE A 174 -18.59 -12.81 15.83
C ILE A 174 -18.76 -14.34 15.86
N THR A 175 -19.51 -14.81 16.85
CA THR A 175 -19.73 -16.23 17.11
C THR A 175 -21.18 -16.61 16.87
N ALA A 176 -21.48 -17.92 16.89
CA ALA A 176 -22.86 -18.43 16.81
C ALA A 176 -23.73 -17.88 17.96
N SER A 177 -23.12 -17.62 19.14
CA SER A 177 -23.88 -17.03 20.27
C SER A 177 -24.25 -15.56 19.99
N ASP A 178 -23.40 -14.80 19.31
CA ASP A 178 -23.71 -13.42 18.89
C ASP A 178 -24.78 -13.40 17.78
N TRP A 179 -24.72 -14.40 16.88
CA TRP A 179 -25.70 -14.58 15.81
C TRP A 179 -27.08 -14.91 16.38
N GLY A 180 -27.11 -15.72 17.45
CA GLY A 180 -28.33 -16.06 18.20
C GLY A 180 -29.37 -16.75 17.32
N ASN A 181 -30.60 -16.22 17.33
CA ASN A 181 -31.73 -16.75 16.53
C ASN A 181 -31.87 -16.01 15.18
N CYS A 182 -30.96 -15.13 14.84
CA CYS A 182 -31.02 -14.38 13.58
C CYS A 182 -30.89 -15.34 12.40
N GLN A 183 -31.81 -15.24 11.45
CA GLN A 183 -31.83 -16.13 10.29
C GLN A 183 -31.32 -15.43 9.04
N THR A 184 -30.69 -16.18 8.16
CA THR A 184 -30.36 -15.72 6.82
C THR A 184 -31.32 -16.43 5.84
N PRO A 185 -32.32 -15.73 5.29
CA PRO A 185 -33.20 -16.35 4.31
C PRO A 185 -32.45 -16.71 3.03
N LEU A 186 -32.40 -17.99 2.72
CA LEU A 186 -31.70 -18.53 1.56
C LEU A 186 -32.66 -19.18 0.59
N SER A 187 -32.40 -19.05 -0.70
CA SER A 187 -33.10 -19.76 -1.77
C SER A 187 -32.27 -20.96 -2.22
N SER A 188 -32.91 -21.94 -2.84
CA SER A 188 -32.24 -23.14 -3.36
C SER A 188 -31.23 -22.83 -4.49
N ASP A 189 -31.39 -21.69 -5.15
CA ASP A 189 -30.54 -21.20 -6.25
C ASP A 189 -29.56 -20.12 -5.78
N HIS A 190 -29.21 -20.11 -4.48
CA HIS A 190 -28.35 -19.08 -3.89
C HIS A 190 -27.01 -18.98 -4.60
N ASP A 191 -26.35 -20.12 -4.83
CA ASP A 191 -25.02 -20.13 -5.43
C ASP A 191 -25.03 -19.62 -6.88
N ASP A 192 -26.10 -19.94 -7.63
CA ASP A 192 -26.26 -19.47 -9.01
C ASP A 192 -26.47 -17.96 -9.09
N LYS A 193 -27.21 -17.39 -8.13
CA LYS A 193 -27.57 -15.95 -8.13
C LYS A 193 -26.58 -15.07 -7.40
N TYR A 194 -26.04 -15.54 -6.29
CA TYR A 194 -25.32 -14.70 -5.32
C TYR A 194 -23.97 -15.31 -4.90
N GLY A 195 -23.55 -16.41 -5.51
CA GLY A 195 -22.27 -17.04 -5.21
C GLY A 195 -21.07 -16.17 -5.60
N VAL A 196 -19.91 -16.48 -5.03
CA VAL A 196 -18.66 -15.79 -5.39
C VAL A 196 -18.29 -16.22 -6.83
N PRO A 197 -18.12 -15.27 -7.75
CA PRO A 197 -17.76 -15.64 -9.13
C PRO A 197 -16.31 -16.10 -9.23
N THR A 198 -15.99 -16.82 -10.30
CA THR A 198 -14.60 -17.18 -10.66
C THR A 198 -13.95 -16.05 -11.47
N LEU A 199 -12.64 -16.15 -11.69
CA LEU A 199 -11.93 -15.22 -12.59
C LEU A 199 -12.48 -15.32 -14.01
N GLU A 200 -12.83 -16.52 -14.44
CA GLU A 200 -13.42 -16.77 -15.76
C GLU A 200 -14.80 -16.10 -15.90
N ASP A 201 -15.63 -16.16 -14.85
CA ASP A 201 -16.94 -15.47 -14.82
C ASP A 201 -16.79 -13.94 -14.96
N LEU A 202 -15.61 -13.42 -14.58
CA LEU A 202 -15.27 -12.00 -14.71
C LEU A 202 -14.57 -11.67 -16.04
N GLY A 203 -14.37 -12.69 -16.89
CA GLY A 203 -13.80 -12.52 -18.23
C GLY A 203 -12.27 -12.60 -18.32
N PHE A 204 -11.59 -13.10 -17.28
CA PHE A 204 -10.14 -13.27 -17.31
C PHE A 204 -9.76 -14.63 -17.89
N GLU A 205 -8.70 -14.63 -18.71
CA GLU A 205 -8.05 -15.88 -19.16
C GLU A 205 -7.14 -16.38 -18.04
N THR A 206 -7.37 -17.61 -17.59
CA THR A 206 -6.62 -18.19 -16.47
C THR A 206 -5.64 -19.29 -16.91
N GLU A 207 -5.70 -19.71 -18.17
CA GLU A 207 -4.80 -20.75 -18.70
C GLU A 207 -3.34 -20.27 -18.62
N GLY A 208 -2.50 -21.05 -17.97
CA GLY A 208 -1.07 -20.76 -17.84
C GLY A 208 -0.71 -19.76 -16.73
N LEU A 209 -1.68 -19.35 -15.91
CA LEU A 209 -1.36 -18.49 -14.76
C LEU A 209 -0.59 -19.28 -13.70
N ASP A 210 0.46 -18.66 -13.15
CA ASP A 210 1.13 -19.19 -11.95
C ASP A 210 0.14 -19.17 -10.78
N LEU A 211 0.29 -20.11 -9.86
CA LEU A 211 -0.47 -20.12 -8.61
C LEU A 211 -0.29 -18.80 -7.87
N ALA A 212 -1.39 -18.27 -7.33
CA ALA A 212 -1.37 -17.01 -6.58
C ALA A 212 -0.33 -17.07 -5.46
N HIS A 213 0.60 -16.13 -5.48
CA HIS A 213 1.69 -16.06 -4.49
C HIS A 213 1.15 -15.72 -3.09
N PHE A 214 0.08 -14.96 -3.03
CA PHE A 214 -0.59 -14.55 -1.81
C PHE A 214 -2.07 -14.93 -1.87
N HIS A 215 -2.49 -15.79 -0.95
CA HIS A 215 -3.88 -16.17 -0.81
C HIS A 215 -4.61 -15.14 0.04
N GLY A 216 -5.78 -14.69 -0.40
CA GLY A 216 -6.64 -13.76 0.32
C GLY A 216 -7.43 -14.45 1.44
N GLY A 217 -8.05 -13.67 2.32
CA GLY A 217 -8.95 -14.15 3.35
C GLY A 217 -8.52 -13.84 4.77
N GLU A 218 -9.50 -13.61 5.63
CA GLU A 218 -9.30 -13.34 7.06
C GLU A 218 -8.65 -14.53 7.76
N SER A 219 -9.07 -15.75 7.43
CA SER A 219 -8.53 -16.99 8.03
C SER A 219 -7.03 -17.15 7.77
N GLU A 220 -6.60 -16.98 6.52
CA GLU A 220 -5.17 -17.04 6.16
C GLU A 220 -4.40 -15.90 6.83
N ALA A 221 -4.99 -14.72 6.87
CA ALA A 221 -4.42 -13.55 7.51
C ALA A 221 -4.14 -13.80 8.99
N LEU A 222 -5.12 -14.34 9.73
CA LEU A 222 -4.99 -14.68 11.15
C LEU A 222 -3.95 -15.77 11.37
N ALA A 223 -3.98 -16.82 10.56
CA ALA A 223 -3.02 -17.93 10.66
C ALA A 223 -1.57 -17.44 10.43
N ARG A 224 -1.36 -16.53 9.48
CA ARG A 224 -0.03 -15.92 9.27
C ARG A 224 0.38 -15.05 10.45
N LEU A 225 -0.55 -14.27 10.98
CA LEU A 225 -0.30 -13.43 12.16
C LEU A 225 0.17 -14.28 13.34
N ASP A 226 -0.56 -15.33 13.67
CA ASP A 226 -0.22 -16.23 14.79
C ASP A 226 1.17 -16.82 14.62
N ARG A 227 1.49 -17.35 13.44
CA ARG A 227 2.84 -17.87 13.14
C ARG A 227 3.94 -16.83 13.36
N HIS A 228 3.66 -15.55 13.11
CA HIS A 228 4.63 -14.47 13.35
C HIS A 228 4.71 -14.09 14.81
N LEU A 229 3.59 -14.09 15.53
CA LEU A 229 3.54 -13.77 16.97
C LEU A 229 4.26 -14.82 17.82
N GLU A 230 4.20 -16.09 17.45
CA GLU A 230 4.92 -17.18 18.11
C GLU A 230 6.44 -16.96 18.12
N ARG A 231 6.96 -16.27 17.10
CA ARG A 231 8.39 -15.97 16.96
C ARG A 231 8.78 -14.71 17.75
N LYS A 232 8.63 -14.77 19.09
CA LYS A 232 8.87 -13.61 20.00
C LYS A 232 10.24 -12.95 19.79
N SER A 233 11.28 -13.75 19.56
CA SER A 233 12.64 -13.25 19.27
C SER A 233 12.67 -12.42 17.98
N TRP A 234 11.88 -12.81 16.99
CA TRP A 234 11.83 -12.14 15.69
C TRP A 234 11.12 -10.77 15.79
N VAL A 235 10.02 -10.69 16.54
CA VAL A 235 9.31 -9.42 16.79
C VAL A 235 10.23 -8.44 17.52
N LEU A 236 11.01 -8.92 18.50
CA LEU A 236 12.00 -8.11 19.22
C LEU A 236 13.15 -7.67 18.30
N VAL A 237 13.52 -8.52 17.35
CA VAL A 237 14.60 -8.28 16.40
C VAL A 237 14.17 -7.27 15.32
N MET A 238 12.92 -7.30 14.86
CA MET A 238 12.39 -6.29 13.92
C MET A 238 12.58 -4.87 14.45
N VAL A 239 12.51 -4.73 15.76
CA VAL A 239 12.72 -3.45 16.45
C VAL A 239 14.19 -3.05 16.46
N LYS A 240 15.12 -4.03 16.51
CA LYS A 240 16.57 -3.80 16.53
C LYS A 240 17.20 -3.74 15.14
N PHE A 241 16.46 -4.05 14.08
CA PHE A 241 16.99 -4.26 12.73
C PHE A 241 17.35 -2.96 11.97
N LYS A 242 17.78 -2.00 12.65
CA LYS A 242 18.30 -0.80 12.00
C LYS A 242 19.66 -0.94 11.32
N UNK A 243 20.19 -1.96 11.63
CA UNK A 243 21.50 -1.85 11.16
C UNK A 243 22.03 -3.03 10.43
N ASN A 244 21.40 -3.96 10.56
CA ASN A 244 21.97 -5.16 9.98
C ASN A 244 21.13 -5.80 8.86
N VAL A 245 20.31 -5.01 8.20
CA VAL A 245 19.55 -5.47 7.02
C VAL A 245 20.47 -5.99 5.91
N MET A 246 21.74 -5.56 5.93
CA MET A 246 22.72 -5.89 4.89
C MET A 246 23.33 -7.30 4.99
N LYS A 247 23.08 -8.04 6.09
CA LYS A 247 23.66 -9.40 6.26
C LYS A 247 22.63 -10.53 6.19
N LEU A 248 21.37 -10.19 5.93
CA LEU A 248 20.35 -11.22 5.78
C LEU A 248 20.37 -11.78 4.37
N LYS A 249 20.73 -13.04 4.26
CA LYS A 249 20.62 -13.81 3.02
C LYS A 249 19.19 -13.68 2.45
N CYS A 250 19.06 -13.63 1.15
CA CYS A 250 17.80 -13.42 0.42
C CYS A 250 16.62 -14.28 0.91
N VAL A 251 16.89 -15.44 1.50
CA VAL A 251 15.88 -16.34 2.10
C VAL A 251 15.05 -15.62 3.18
N HIS A 252 15.63 -14.70 3.94
CA HIS A 252 14.91 -13.97 4.98
C HIS A 252 14.07 -12.80 4.42
N ILE A 253 14.40 -12.31 3.24
CA ILE A 253 13.59 -11.29 2.54
C ILE A 253 12.24 -11.91 2.10
N TYR A 254 12.26 -13.18 1.69
CA TYR A 254 11.02 -13.93 1.39
C TYR A 254 10.11 -14.10 2.62
N GLN A 255 10.70 -14.31 3.79
CA GLN A 255 9.93 -14.42 5.04
C GLN A 255 9.38 -13.07 5.53
N LEU A 256 10.03 -11.97 5.18
CA LEU A 256 9.55 -10.61 5.46
C LEU A 256 8.38 -10.20 4.56
N LYS A 257 8.25 -10.84 3.41
CA LYS A 257 7.16 -10.56 2.46
C LYS A 257 5.75 -10.77 3.03
N UNK A 258 5.62 -11.64 3.62
CA UNK A 258 4.38 -11.99 4.16
C UNK A 258 3.93 -11.10 5.25
N MET A 259 4.86 -10.56 5.72
CA MET A 259 4.48 -9.74 6.87
C MET A 259 3.98 -8.35 6.49
N PHE A 260 4.49 -7.78 5.41
CA PHE A 260 4.08 -6.43 4.97
C PHE A 260 2.68 -6.40 4.35
N LEU A 261 2.31 -7.39 3.59
CA LEU A 261 0.92 -7.53 3.10
C LEU A 261 -0.04 -7.74 4.27
N LEU A 262 0.37 -8.58 5.20
CA LEU A 262 -0.38 -8.83 6.42
C LEU A 262 -0.40 -7.60 7.33
N SER A 263 0.68 -6.88 7.46
CA SER A 263 0.71 -5.71 8.34
C SER A 263 -0.15 -4.54 7.86
N UNK A 264 -0.23 -4.51 6.77
CA UNK A 264 -1.04 -3.55 6.25
C UNK A 264 -2.43 -3.93 6.36
N PHE A 265 -2.74 -5.03 6.08
CA PHE A 265 -4.13 -5.46 6.11
C PHE A 265 -4.53 -6.03 7.50
N ILE A 266 -3.71 -6.80 8.13
CA ILE A 266 -3.97 -7.45 9.44
C ILE A 266 -3.50 -6.64 10.64
N UNK A 267 -2.50 -6.21 10.45
CA UNK A 267 -2.02 -5.39 11.29
C UNK A 267 -2.93 -4.50 11.62
N TYR A 268 -3.55 -4.20 10.75
CA TYR A 268 -4.63 -3.24 10.85
C TYR A 268 -5.77 -3.72 11.76
N LEU A 269 -6.09 -4.97 11.71
CA LEU A 269 -7.29 -5.50 12.34
C LEU A 269 -7.10 -6.05 13.77
N LEU A 270 -5.95 -6.62 14.08
CA LEU A 270 -5.81 -7.45 15.26
C LEU A 270 -4.60 -7.14 16.15
N ILE A 271 -3.54 -6.57 15.59
CA ILE A 271 -2.26 -6.44 16.32
C ILE A 271 -2.27 -5.30 17.33
N ILE A 272 -3.04 -4.26 17.07
CA ILE A 272 -2.84 -2.99 17.78
C ILE A 272 -3.09 -3.08 19.29
N PRO A 273 -4.16 -3.67 19.78
CA PRO A 273 -4.37 -3.67 21.24
C PRO A 273 -3.56 -4.73 21.99
N VAL A 274 -3.36 -5.91 21.41
CA VAL A 274 -2.57 -6.97 22.03
C VAL A 274 -1.09 -6.59 22.06
N PHE A 275 -0.58 -6.02 20.98
CA PHE A 275 0.80 -5.52 20.92
C PHE A 275 1.01 -4.19 21.63
N TYR A 276 0.02 -3.32 21.63
CA TYR A 276 0.16 -1.99 22.22
C TYR A 276 0.57 -2.08 23.70
N SER A 277 -0.03 -2.99 24.44
CA SER A 277 0.31 -3.19 25.86
C SER A 277 1.71 -3.76 26.05
N GLN A 278 2.21 -4.58 25.11
CA GLN A 278 3.53 -5.23 25.21
C GLN A 278 4.65 -4.37 24.60
N ILE A 279 4.38 -3.58 23.56
CA ILE A 279 5.38 -2.80 22.81
C ILE A 279 5.54 -1.40 23.39
N LYS A 280 4.53 -0.86 24.08
CA LYS A 280 4.54 0.50 24.62
C LYS A 280 5.80 0.83 25.45
N LYS A 281 6.41 -0.16 26.07
CA LYS A 281 7.57 0.05 26.96
C LYS A 281 8.93 0.19 26.25
N LYS A 282 9.07 -0.13 24.96
CA LYS A 282 10.40 -0.25 24.34
C LYS A 282 10.62 0.46 23.01
N ASN A 283 9.59 0.96 22.33
CA ASN A 283 9.77 1.50 20.97
C ASN A 283 8.92 2.73 20.67
N ILE A 284 9.60 3.78 20.29
CA ILE A 284 9.00 5.07 19.97
C ILE A 284 8.68 5.13 18.47
N PRO A 285 7.45 5.52 18.05
CA PRO A 285 7.18 5.84 16.64
C PRO A 285 8.22 6.84 16.12
N PRO A 286 8.57 6.83 14.82
CA PRO A 286 7.86 6.19 13.70
C PRO A 286 8.39 4.80 13.29
N LEU A 287 9.34 4.22 14.00
CA LEU A 287 10.08 3.03 13.53
C LEU A 287 9.50 1.70 14.01
N SER A 288 8.50 1.74 14.86
CA SER A 288 7.81 0.55 15.35
C SER A 288 6.72 0.09 14.37
N LEU A 289 6.20 -1.12 14.55
CA LEU A 289 5.00 -1.59 13.82
C LEU A 289 3.83 -0.62 14.05
N HIS A 290 3.64 -0.19 15.28
CA HIS A 290 2.65 0.83 15.62
C HIS A 290 2.87 2.11 14.81
N GLY A 291 4.12 2.56 14.68
CA GLY A 291 4.46 3.73 13.87
C GLY A 291 4.10 3.57 12.39
N GLN A 292 4.24 2.35 11.84
CA GLN A 292 3.85 2.08 10.44
C GLN A 292 2.33 2.20 10.26
N LEU A 293 1.55 1.73 11.24
CA LEU A 293 0.09 1.90 11.22
C LEU A 293 -0.29 3.37 11.34
N LEU A 294 0.40 4.12 12.19
CA LEU A 294 0.16 5.57 12.31
C LEU A 294 0.53 6.33 11.03
N TRP A 295 1.47 5.83 10.22
CA TRP A 295 1.74 6.40 8.89
C TRP A 295 0.54 6.20 7.95
N ARG A 296 -0.11 5.03 7.99
CA ARG A 296 -1.34 4.78 7.23
C ARG A 296 -2.44 5.76 7.70
N GLU A 297 -2.67 5.86 9.01
CA GLU A 297 -3.63 6.80 9.60
C GLU A 297 -3.37 8.25 9.19
N PHE A 298 -2.08 8.64 9.13
CA PHE A 298 -1.67 9.97 8.68
C PHE A 298 -2.14 10.24 7.25
N PHE A 299 -1.87 9.31 6.32
CA PHE A 299 -2.27 9.51 4.92
C PHE A 299 -3.79 9.51 4.76
N TYR A 300 -4.51 8.63 5.46
CA TYR A 300 -5.97 8.67 5.47
C TYR A 300 -6.51 10.00 6.01
N THR A 301 -5.93 10.51 7.09
CA THR A 301 -6.34 11.80 7.65
C THR A 301 -6.13 12.96 6.66
N VAL A 302 -4.97 12.99 5.99
CA VAL A 302 -4.67 14.09 5.05
C VAL A 302 -5.55 13.99 3.79
N ALA A 303 -5.87 12.78 3.37
CA ALA A 303 -6.67 12.53 2.16
C ALA A 303 -8.17 12.74 2.36
N SER A 304 -8.68 12.57 3.60
CA SER A 304 -10.11 12.37 3.89
C SER A 304 -11.05 13.47 3.38
N ASN A 305 -10.58 14.70 3.22
CA ASN A 305 -11.36 15.83 2.71
C ASN A 305 -10.72 16.47 1.48
N ASN A 306 -9.94 15.69 0.73
CA ASN A 306 -9.26 16.16 -0.47
C ASN A 306 -9.58 15.22 -1.66
N PRO A 307 -10.66 15.49 -2.42
CA PRO A 307 -11.05 14.61 -3.52
C PRO A 307 -10.05 14.56 -4.69
N ARG A 308 -9.05 15.46 -4.68
CA ARG A 308 -7.95 15.47 -5.67
C ARG A 308 -6.62 14.99 -5.08
N PHE A 309 -6.66 14.20 -4.02
CA PHE A 309 -5.45 13.75 -3.34
C PHE A 309 -4.54 12.90 -4.25
N ASP A 310 -5.14 12.19 -5.20
CA ASP A 310 -4.47 11.35 -6.21
C ASP A 310 -4.09 12.11 -7.49
N GLN A 311 -4.23 13.43 -7.49
CA GLN A 311 -3.94 14.28 -8.65
C GLN A 311 -2.96 15.38 -8.26
N MET A 312 -2.15 15.84 -9.20
CA MET A 312 -1.29 17.00 -8.98
C MET A 312 -2.08 18.30 -9.13
N LEU A 313 -2.85 18.39 -10.22
CA LEU A 313 -3.57 19.61 -10.56
C LEU A 313 -4.75 19.85 -9.60
N GLY A 314 -4.76 20.98 -8.95
CA GLY A 314 -5.83 21.36 -8.00
C GLY A 314 -5.72 20.70 -6.64
N ASN A 315 -4.65 19.99 -6.37
CA ASN A 315 -4.39 19.37 -5.07
C ASN A 315 -3.65 20.37 -4.17
N PRO A 316 -4.29 20.86 -3.08
CA PRO A 316 -3.70 21.93 -2.27
C PRO A 316 -2.45 21.51 -1.49
N VAL A 317 -2.18 20.20 -1.37
CA VAL A 317 -0.99 19.71 -0.65
C VAL A 317 0.14 19.32 -1.60
N CYS A 318 -0.09 19.36 -2.92
CA CYS A 318 0.85 18.88 -3.92
C CYS A 318 1.58 20.03 -4.63
N VAL A 319 2.91 19.97 -4.65
CA VAL A 319 3.74 20.89 -5.43
C VAL A 319 3.54 20.62 -6.92
N GLN A 320 3.33 21.67 -7.69
CA GLN A 320 3.14 21.60 -9.14
C GLN A 320 4.51 21.50 -9.82
N ILE A 321 4.94 20.27 -10.12
CA ILE A 321 6.22 19.98 -10.76
C ILE A 321 5.95 19.73 -12.25
N PRO A 322 6.69 20.40 -13.17
CA PRO A 322 6.47 20.21 -14.61
C PRO A 322 7.13 18.91 -15.09
N TRP A 323 6.46 17.80 -14.85
CA TRP A 323 6.90 16.47 -15.30
C TRP A 323 6.83 16.37 -16.83
N ASP A 324 7.74 15.60 -17.39
CA ASP A 324 7.72 15.27 -18.82
C ASP A 324 6.67 14.19 -19.10
N THR A 325 6.28 14.01 -20.36
CA THR A 325 5.37 12.95 -20.83
C THR A 325 6.13 12.05 -21.81
N ASN A 326 6.17 10.75 -21.54
CA ASN A 326 6.79 9.77 -22.44
C ASN A 326 6.16 8.39 -22.15
N GLN A 327 5.17 8.03 -22.97
CA GLN A 327 4.42 6.78 -22.78
C GLN A 327 5.28 5.54 -23.05
N GLU A 328 6.24 5.62 -23.98
CA GLU A 328 7.17 4.51 -24.25
C GLU A 328 8.06 4.23 -23.01
N ALA A 329 8.60 5.29 -22.42
CA ALA A 329 9.44 5.16 -21.22
C ALA A 329 8.62 4.63 -20.04
N LEU A 330 7.37 5.10 -19.89
CA LEU A 330 6.46 4.61 -18.86
C LEU A 330 6.18 3.10 -19.05
N ALA A 331 5.87 2.68 -20.26
CA ALA A 331 5.60 1.26 -20.57
C ALA A 331 6.83 0.40 -20.27
N LYS A 332 8.02 0.82 -20.72
CA LYS A 332 9.27 0.09 -20.43
C LYS A 332 9.52 -0.04 -18.92
N TRP A 333 9.26 1.03 -18.16
CA TRP A 333 9.39 0.99 -16.70
C TRP A 333 8.36 0.02 -16.09
N ALA A 334 7.10 0.12 -16.47
CA ALA A 334 6.01 -0.71 -15.94
C ALA A 334 6.22 -2.20 -16.25
N GLU A 335 6.83 -2.51 -17.40
CA GLU A 335 7.10 -3.88 -17.85
C GLU A 335 8.44 -4.42 -17.35
N GLY A 336 9.28 -3.60 -16.70
CA GLY A 336 10.61 -4.02 -16.27
C GLY A 336 11.53 -4.29 -17.46
N MET A 337 11.65 -3.28 -18.35
CA MET A 337 12.43 -3.31 -19.57
C MET A 337 13.30 -2.04 -19.71
N THR A 338 13.72 -1.48 -18.59
CA THR A 338 14.49 -0.22 -18.56
C THR A 338 15.96 -0.41 -18.94
N GLY A 339 16.45 -1.64 -18.91
CA GLY A 339 17.87 -1.95 -19.04
C GLY A 339 18.68 -1.80 -17.76
N PHE A 340 18.01 -1.48 -16.64
CA PHE A 340 18.61 -1.47 -15.30
C PHE A 340 18.13 -2.70 -14.52
N PRO A 341 18.96 -3.75 -14.38
CA PRO A 341 18.50 -5.04 -13.84
C PRO A 341 17.83 -4.96 -12.45
N TRP A 342 18.27 -4.04 -11.58
CA TRP A 342 17.65 -3.86 -10.27
C TRP A 342 16.21 -3.35 -10.38
N ILE A 343 16.00 -2.35 -11.24
CA ILE A 343 14.67 -1.75 -11.50
C ILE A 343 13.76 -2.80 -12.18
N ASP A 344 14.30 -3.44 -13.22
CA ASP A 344 13.55 -4.42 -14.01
C ASP A 344 13.12 -5.63 -13.17
N ALA A 345 14.03 -6.16 -12.33
CA ALA A 345 13.71 -7.27 -11.44
C ALA A 345 12.60 -6.91 -10.45
N ILE A 346 12.59 -5.68 -9.93
CA ILE A 346 11.54 -5.19 -9.02
C ILE A 346 10.19 -5.12 -9.74
N MET A 347 10.15 -4.56 -10.96
CA MET A 347 8.90 -4.44 -11.71
C MET A 347 8.38 -5.81 -12.17
N LYS A 348 9.28 -6.76 -12.52
CA LYS A 348 8.91 -8.15 -12.81
C LYS A 348 8.33 -8.84 -11.56
N GLN A 349 8.92 -8.62 -10.37
CA GLN A 349 8.34 -9.11 -9.12
C GLN A 349 6.95 -8.53 -8.89
N LEU A 350 6.79 -7.21 -9.04
CA LEU A 350 5.51 -6.54 -8.83
C LEU A 350 4.42 -7.16 -9.71
N ARG A 351 4.70 -7.32 -11.00
CA ARG A 351 3.74 -7.87 -11.97
C ARG A 351 3.41 -9.34 -11.67
N LYS A 352 4.42 -10.12 -11.29
CA LYS A 352 4.24 -11.55 -11.01
C LYS A 352 3.52 -11.82 -9.69
N GLU A 353 3.91 -11.11 -8.61
CA GLU A 353 3.48 -11.41 -7.24
C GLU A 353 2.42 -10.45 -6.69
N GLY A 354 2.21 -9.30 -7.30
CA GLY A 354 1.33 -8.25 -6.78
C GLY A 354 1.89 -7.54 -5.55
N TRP A 355 3.18 -7.73 -5.23
CA TRP A 355 3.77 -7.12 -4.04
C TRP A 355 5.28 -6.94 -4.18
N ILE A 356 5.79 -5.81 -3.66
CA ILE A 356 7.23 -5.53 -3.56
C ILE A 356 7.54 -4.85 -2.22
N HIS A 357 8.75 -5.08 -1.73
CA HIS A 357 9.25 -4.51 -0.48
C HIS A 357 9.29 -2.97 -0.55
N HIS A 358 9.07 -2.27 0.59
CA HIS A 358 8.99 -0.79 0.60
C HIS A 358 10.25 -0.10 0.04
N LEU A 359 11.45 -0.64 0.27
CA LEU A 359 12.69 -0.09 -0.31
C LEU A 359 12.74 -0.27 -1.84
N ALA A 360 12.14 -1.34 -2.35
CA ALA A 360 11.98 -1.55 -3.78
C ALA A 360 11.03 -0.50 -4.38
N ARG A 361 9.91 -0.19 -3.67
CA ARG A 361 9.00 0.89 -4.08
C ARG A 361 9.74 2.23 -4.17
N HIS A 362 10.59 2.53 -3.19
CA HIS A 362 11.44 3.74 -3.21
C HIS A 362 12.35 3.79 -4.44
N SER A 363 13.00 2.65 -4.78
CA SER A 363 13.91 2.57 -5.92
C SER A 363 13.18 2.86 -7.24
N VAL A 364 12.08 2.15 -7.50
CA VAL A 364 11.39 2.27 -8.79
C VAL A 364 10.61 3.59 -8.92
N ALA A 365 10.08 4.12 -7.82
CA ALA A 365 9.37 5.41 -7.83
C ALA A 365 10.36 6.57 -8.02
N CYS A 366 11.52 6.52 -7.37
CA CYS A 366 12.58 7.51 -7.58
C CYS A 366 13.04 7.48 -9.05
N PHE A 367 13.28 6.27 -9.59
CA PHE A 367 13.72 6.09 -10.99
C PHE A 367 12.69 6.70 -11.97
N LEU A 368 11.40 6.40 -11.80
CA LEU A 368 10.35 6.92 -12.67
C LEU A 368 10.28 8.45 -12.63
N THR A 369 10.39 9.02 -11.43
CA THR A 369 10.13 10.44 -11.20
C THR A 369 11.43 11.25 -11.21
N ARG A 370 11.79 11.84 -10.10
CA ARG A 370 12.88 12.81 -9.93
C ARG A 370 14.30 12.24 -10.09
N GLY A 371 14.44 10.92 -10.08
CA GLY A 371 15.75 10.28 -10.24
C GLY A 371 16.21 10.25 -11.69
N ASP A 372 15.46 9.56 -12.54
CA ASP A 372 15.93 9.22 -13.89
C ASP A 372 15.00 9.69 -15.02
N LEU A 373 13.72 9.27 -15.02
CA LEU A 373 12.84 9.46 -16.18
C LEU A 373 12.10 10.80 -16.19
N TRP A 374 11.97 11.48 -15.06
CA TRP A 374 11.25 12.74 -14.90
C TRP A 374 9.78 12.66 -15.36
N LEU A 375 9.12 11.52 -15.10
CA LEU A 375 7.71 11.31 -15.43
C LEU A 375 6.83 11.56 -14.19
N SER A 376 5.53 11.87 -14.44
CA SER A 376 4.60 12.17 -13.34
C SER A 376 4.45 10.99 -12.39
N TRP A 377 4.44 11.31 -11.10
CA TRP A 377 4.13 10.34 -10.04
C TRP A 377 2.71 9.76 -10.21
N GLU A 378 1.78 10.50 -10.82
CA GLU A 378 0.41 10.04 -11.08
C GLU A 378 0.40 8.79 -11.97
N GLU A 379 1.29 8.75 -12.97
CA GLU A 379 1.39 7.60 -13.88
C GLU A 379 1.93 6.35 -13.15
N GLY A 380 2.96 6.53 -12.32
CA GLY A 380 3.48 5.43 -11.51
C GLY A 380 2.45 4.94 -10.47
N MET A 381 1.69 5.86 -9.89
CA MET A 381 0.63 5.56 -8.94
C MET A 381 -0.46 4.67 -9.58
N LYS A 382 -0.85 4.94 -10.82
CA LYS A 382 -1.84 4.12 -11.57
C LYS A 382 -1.32 2.69 -11.78
N VAL A 383 -0.04 2.53 -12.15
CA VAL A 383 0.58 1.21 -12.32
C VAL A 383 0.60 0.45 -10.98
N PHE A 384 0.90 1.14 -9.88
CA PHE A 384 0.88 0.54 -8.55
C PHE A 384 -0.56 0.20 -8.13
N ASP A 385 -1.52 1.05 -8.46
CA ASP A 385 -2.93 0.78 -8.15
C ASP A 385 -3.45 -0.45 -8.92
N GLU A 386 -3.03 -0.61 -10.18
CA GLU A 386 -3.34 -1.80 -10.97
C GLU A 386 -2.73 -3.07 -10.35
N LEU A 387 -1.44 -3.06 -10.00
CA LEU A 387 -0.67 -4.27 -9.73
C LEU A 387 -0.54 -4.64 -8.26
N LEU A 388 -0.49 -3.68 -7.33
CA LEU A 388 -0.26 -3.96 -5.91
C LEU A 388 -1.53 -4.43 -5.20
N LEU A 389 -1.43 -5.56 -4.51
CA LEU A 389 -2.51 -6.10 -3.66
C LEU A 389 -2.85 -5.17 -2.49
N ASP A 390 -1.87 -4.42 -2.00
CA ASP A 390 -2.00 -3.54 -0.83
C ASP A 390 -2.13 -2.05 -1.19
N ALA A 391 -2.55 -1.73 -2.42
CA ALA A 391 -2.74 -0.35 -2.85
C ALA A 391 -4.06 0.22 -2.29
N ASP A 392 -3.94 0.97 -1.20
CA ASP A 392 -4.99 1.88 -0.70
C ASP A 392 -4.90 3.22 -1.43
N TRP A 393 -6.00 3.81 -1.85
CA TRP A 393 -6.03 5.10 -2.54
C TRP A 393 -5.25 6.19 -1.78
N SER A 394 -5.55 6.35 -0.48
CA SER A 394 -4.91 7.38 0.37
C SER A 394 -3.41 7.13 0.55
N VAL A 395 -3.03 5.85 0.81
CA VAL A 395 -1.63 5.50 1.09
C VAL A 395 -0.83 5.51 -0.20
N ASN A 396 -1.37 4.98 -1.30
CA ASN A 396 -0.70 4.93 -2.61
C ASN A 396 -0.37 6.36 -3.07
N ALA A 397 -1.38 7.23 -3.15
CA ALA A 397 -1.20 8.63 -3.56
C ALA A 397 -0.24 9.38 -2.64
N GLY A 398 -0.40 9.24 -1.31
CA GLY A 398 0.45 9.90 -0.32
C GLY A 398 1.91 9.48 -0.41
N MET A 399 2.16 8.20 -0.61
CA MET A 399 3.53 7.68 -0.76
C MET A 399 4.17 8.10 -2.08
N TRP A 400 3.39 8.14 -3.18
CA TRP A 400 3.90 8.64 -4.47
C TRP A 400 4.28 10.12 -4.39
N MET A 401 3.45 10.95 -3.75
CA MET A 401 3.79 12.36 -3.50
C MET A 401 5.04 12.49 -2.61
N TRP A 402 5.19 11.62 -1.61
CA TRP A 402 6.38 11.56 -0.75
C TRP A 402 7.64 11.23 -1.57
N LEU A 403 7.59 10.17 -2.37
CA LEU A 403 8.76 9.64 -3.10
C LEU A 403 9.20 10.55 -4.25
N SER A 404 8.26 11.22 -4.89
CA SER A 404 8.53 12.20 -5.95
C SER A 404 8.96 13.57 -5.40
N CYS A 405 8.91 13.75 -4.07
CA CYS A 405 9.11 15.05 -3.41
C CYS A 405 8.07 16.09 -3.83
N SER A 406 6.86 15.65 -4.20
CA SER A 406 5.74 16.55 -4.53
C SER A 406 4.98 17.00 -3.29
N SER A 407 5.10 16.28 -2.15
CA SER A 407 4.51 16.65 -0.87
C SER A 407 5.19 15.89 0.28
N PHE A 408 5.03 16.37 1.50
CA PHE A 408 5.43 15.70 2.76
C PHE A 408 6.94 15.52 2.96
N PHE A 409 7.73 15.41 1.88
CA PHE A 409 9.18 15.17 1.91
C PHE A 409 9.87 16.07 0.89
N GLN A 410 10.91 16.77 1.32
CA GLN A 410 11.55 17.80 0.50
C GLN A 410 13.05 17.54 0.27
N GLN A 411 13.57 16.36 0.68
CA GLN A 411 14.99 16.04 0.53
C GLN A 411 15.27 15.41 -0.84
N PHE A 412 14.97 16.15 -1.91
CA PHE A 412 15.08 15.70 -3.30
C PHE A 412 16.51 15.32 -3.73
N PHE A 413 17.51 15.80 -3.02
CA PHE A 413 18.93 15.47 -3.29
C PHE A 413 19.29 14.02 -2.93
N HIS A 414 18.45 13.30 -2.20
CA HIS A 414 18.63 11.87 -1.91
C HIS A 414 18.01 11.02 -3.02
N CYS A 415 18.80 10.64 -4.03
CA CYS A 415 18.37 9.73 -5.10
C CYS A 415 18.82 8.29 -4.84
N TYR A 416 18.00 7.35 -5.22
CA TYR A 416 18.31 5.93 -5.18
C TYR A 416 18.97 5.53 -6.50
N CYS A 417 20.30 5.41 -6.47
CA CYS A 417 21.05 4.97 -7.66
C CYS A 417 20.57 3.56 -8.07
N PRO A 418 20.11 3.38 -9.31
CA PRO A 418 19.52 2.09 -9.75
C PRO A 418 20.53 0.94 -9.83
N VAL A 419 21.81 1.23 -9.67
CA VAL A 419 22.90 0.24 -9.62
C VAL A 419 23.41 0.08 -8.19
N GLY A 420 23.90 1.17 -7.59
CA GLY A 420 24.61 1.14 -6.30
C GLY A 420 23.72 0.71 -5.14
N PHE A 421 22.43 1.03 -5.19
CA PHE A 421 21.51 0.64 -4.13
C PHE A 421 21.31 -0.89 -4.11
N GLY A 422 21.05 -1.50 -5.28
CA GLY A 422 20.90 -2.94 -5.42
C GLY A 422 22.18 -3.70 -5.01
N LYS A 423 23.35 -3.25 -5.47
CA LYS A 423 24.64 -3.86 -5.11
C LYS A 423 24.88 -3.92 -3.60
N ARG A 424 24.40 -2.91 -2.84
CA ARG A 424 24.56 -2.91 -1.38
C ARG A 424 23.64 -3.90 -0.67
N ILE A 425 22.42 -4.07 -1.20
CA ILE A 425 21.38 -4.91 -0.57
C ILE A 425 21.61 -6.38 -0.93
N ASP A 426 21.92 -6.65 -2.18
CA ASP A 426 22.05 -7.99 -2.76
C ASP A 426 23.37 -8.07 -3.57
N PRO A 427 24.53 -8.13 -2.90
CA PRO A 427 25.82 -8.07 -3.59
C PRO A 427 26.05 -9.15 -4.64
N ASN A 428 25.43 -10.30 -4.48
CA ASN A 428 25.56 -11.43 -5.41
C ASN A 428 24.65 -11.32 -6.62
N GLY A 429 23.57 -10.51 -6.53
CA GLY A 429 22.56 -10.41 -7.58
C GLY A 429 21.58 -11.57 -7.61
N ASP A 430 21.36 -12.23 -6.47
CA ASP A 430 20.46 -13.39 -6.38
C ASP A 430 19.00 -12.98 -6.68
N PHE A 431 18.59 -11.79 -6.24
CA PHE A 431 17.29 -11.22 -6.52
C PHE A 431 17.09 -11.00 -8.04
N ILE A 432 18.11 -10.42 -8.70
CA ILE A 432 18.09 -10.21 -10.16
C ILE A 432 17.99 -11.57 -10.88
N ARG A 433 18.80 -12.57 -10.47
CA ARG A 433 18.80 -13.90 -11.10
C ARG A 433 17.42 -14.58 -10.98
N HIS A 434 16.70 -14.31 -9.89
CA HIS A 434 15.39 -14.89 -9.65
C HIS A 434 14.31 -14.30 -10.59
N TYR A 435 14.27 -12.97 -10.71
CA TYR A 435 13.22 -12.29 -11.47
C TYR A 435 13.59 -11.99 -12.92
N LEU A 436 14.88 -12.09 -13.27
CA LEU A 436 15.39 -11.94 -14.63
C LEU A 436 16.25 -13.15 -15.00
N PRO A 437 15.63 -14.32 -15.29
CA PRO A 437 16.39 -15.55 -15.60
C PRO A 437 17.36 -15.39 -16.76
N ILE A 438 17.12 -14.48 -17.70
CA ILE A 438 18.01 -14.19 -18.83
C ILE A 438 19.39 -13.71 -18.35
N LEU A 439 19.47 -13.07 -17.19
CA LEU A 439 20.74 -12.59 -16.59
C LEU A 439 21.36 -13.59 -15.62
N LYS A 440 20.78 -14.80 -15.46
CA LYS A 440 21.16 -15.77 -14.43
C LYS A 440 22.65 -16.14 -14.47
N ARG A 441 23.24 -16.18 -15.67
CA ARG A 441 24.64 -16.61 -15.89
C ARG A 441 25.66 -15.47 -15.80
N PHE A 442 25.23 -14.21 -15.64
CA PHE A 442 26.16 -13.10 -15.47
C PHE A 442 26.90 -13.21 -14.15
N PRO A 443 28.24 -12.98 -14.16
CA PRO A 443 29.01 -12.86 -12.90
C PRO A 443 28.48 -11.70 -12.05
N ALA A 444 28.53 -11.84 -10.72
CA ALA A 444 28.09 -10.80 -9.77
C ALA A 444 28.70 -9.43 -10.05
N LYS A 445 29.95 -9.41 -10.55
CA LYS A 445 30.66 -8.19 -10.95
C LYS A 445 29.87 -7.35 -11.97
N TYR A 446 29.17 -8.00 -12.90
CA TYR A 446 28.51 -7.33 -14.02
C TYR A 446 26.98 -7.38 -13.97
N ILE A 447 26.37 -8.17 -13.08
CA ILE A 447 24.92 -8.43 -13.11
C ILE A 447 24.06 -7.16 -12.94
N TYR A 448 24.60 -6.14 -12.25
CA TYR A 448 23.93 -4.85 -12.06
C TYR A 448 24.17 -3.88 -13.20
N GLU A 449 25.21 -4.13 -14.00
CA GLU A 449 25.61 -3.28 -15.12
C GLU A 449 26.09 -4.18 -16.28
N PRO A 450 25.19 -5.02 -16.83
CA PRO A 450 25.59 -5.99 -17.86
C PRO A 450 26.12 -5.33 -19.14
N TRP A 451 25.75 -4.08 -19.41
CA TRP A 451 26.28 -3.31 -20.53
C TRP A 451 27.77 -2.99 -20.41
N ASN A 452 28.34 -3.07 -19.20
CA ASN A 452 29.77 -2.90 -18.95
C ASN A 452 30.58 -4.20 -19.07
N ALA A 453 29.89 -5.33 -19.30
CA ALA A 453 30.57 -6.62 -19.43
C ALA A 453 31.21 -6.75 -20.82
N PRO A 454 32.45 -7.22 -20.91
CA PRO A 454 33.05 -7.55 -22.21
C PRO A 454 32.20 -8.52 -23.00
N GLU A 455 32.24 -8.42 -24.32
CA GLU A 455 31.43 -9.27 -25.21
C GLU A 455 31.67 -10.77 -24.94
N SER A 456 32.89 -11.18 -24.61
CA SER A 456 33.21 -12.56 -24.25
C SER A 456 32.43 -13.05 -23.02
N VAL A 457 32.26 -12.17 -22.02
CA VAL A 457 31.47 -12.47 -20.81
C VAL A 457 29.97 -12.58 -21.18
N GLN A 458 29.46 -11.66 -22.01
CA GLN A 458 28.07 -11.67 -22.47
C GLN A 458 27.76 -12.96 -23.27
N LYS A 459 28.67 -13.37 -24.18
CA LYS A 459 28.55 -14.63 -24.93
C LYS A 459 28.56 -15.85 -24.01
N THR A 460 29.46 -15.88 -23.01
CA THR A 460 29.51 -16.96 -22.01
C THR A 460 28.24 -17.02 -21.18
N ALA A 461 27.68 -15.86 -20.82
CA ALA A 461 26.42 -15.75 -20.09
C ALA A 461 25.19 -16.10 -20.95
N LYS A 462 25.37 -16.21 -22.28
CA LYS A 462 24.30 -16.45 -23.29
C LYS A 462 23.27 -15.34 -23.27
N CYS A 463 23.70 -14.10 -23.09
CA CYS A 463 22.82 -12.92 -23.08
C CYS A 463 23.61 -11.70 -23.55
N ILE A 464 23.29 -11.21 -24.73
CA ILE A 464 23.89 -10.04 -25.36
C ILE A 464 23.01 -8.83 -25.08
N VAL A 465 23.57 -7.82 -24.41
CA VAL A 465 22.87 -6.57 -24.14
C VAL A 465 22.62 -5.81 -25.47
N GLY A 466 21.41 -5.36 -25.64
CA GLY A 466 20.92 -4.76 -26.89
C GLY A 466 20.22 -5.76 -27.82
N LYS A 467 20.33 -7.07 -27.50
CA LYS A 467 19.66 -8.12 -28.28
C LYS A 467 18.73 -8.96 -27.39
N ASP A 468 19.30 -9.59 -26.36
CA ASP A 468 18.58 -10.50 -25.46
C ASP A 468 18.07 -9.80 -24.21
N TYR A 469 18.71 -8.70 -23.81
CA TYR A 469 18.34 -7.84 -22.70
C TYR A 469 18.52 -6.38 -23.10
N PRO A 470 17.61 -5.46 -22.75
CA PRO A 470 17.71 -4.08 -23.24
C PRO A 470 18.94 -3.33 -22.77
N VAL A 471 19.41 -2.39 -23.58
CA VAL A 471 20.42 -1.39 -23.13
C VAL A 471 19.75 -0.41 -22.16
N PRO A 472 20.51 0.20 -21.24
CA PRO A 472 19.94 1.23 -20.36
C PRO A 472 19.26 2.34 -21.16
N MET A 473 18.03 2.63 -20.81
CA MET A 473 17.23 3.63 -21.53
C MET A 473 17.69 5.07 -21.29
N VAL A 474 18.51 5.30 -20.26
CA VAL A 474 19.10 6.61 -19.92
C VAL A 474 20.51 6.43 -19.35
N THR A 475 21.31 7.49 -19.39
CA THR A 475 22.59 7.57 -18.68
C THR A 475 22.33 8.14 -17.27
N HIS A 476 22.22 7.27 -16.26
CA HIS A 476 21.85 7.65 -14.88
C HIS A 476 22.62 8.87 -14.36
N SER A 477 23.95 8.88 -14.51
CA SER A 477 24.79 9.97 -13.99
C SER A 477 24.46 11.36 -14.59
N GLU A 478 24.02 11.38 -15.84
CA GLU A 478 23.65 12.62 -16.53
C GLU A 478 22.25 13.06 -16.14
N VAL A 479 21.26 12.16 -16.34
CA VAL A 479 19.85 12.53 -16.13
C VAL A 479 19.57 12.85 -14.65
N SER A 480 20.18 12.13 -13.71
CA SER A 480 19.98 12.41 -12.28
C SER A 480 20.50 13.79 -11.88
N ARG A 481 21.61 14.23 -12.49
CA ARG A 481 22.16 15.57 -12.26
C ARG A 481 21.20 16.65 -12.83
N ILE A 482 20.70 16.44 -14.06
CA ILE A 482 19.73 17.34 -14.70
C ILE A 482 18.47 17.44 -13.86
N ASN A 483 17.91 16.31 -13.45
CA ASN A 483 16.68 16.24 -12.68
C ASN A 483 16.82 16.87 -11.29
N MET A 484 17.96 16.71 -10.66
CA MET A 484 18.28 17.38 -9.39
C MET A 484 18.24 18.90 -9.56
N GLU A 485 18.77 19.41 -10.66
CA GLU A 485 18.74 20.84 -10.96
C GLU A 485 17.31 21.33 -11.27
N ARG A 486 16.52 20.54 -12.02
CA ARG A 486 15.09 20.83 -12.23
C ARG A 486 14.36 20.95 -10.87
N MET A 487 14.60 20.02 -9.94
CA MET A 487 13.99 20.08 -8.60
C MET A 487 14.43 21.31 -7.83
N ARG A 488 15.72 21.72 -7.87
CA ARG A 488 16.20 22.95 -7.25
C ARG A 488 15.43 24.18 -7.76
N GLN A 489 15.23 24.25 -9.07
CA GLN A 489 14.51 25.36 -9.71
C GLN A 489 13.05 25.41 -9.25
N VAL A 490 12.38 24.26 -9.16
CA VAL A 490 11.00 24.17 -8.67
C VAL A 490 10.92 24.72 -7.24
N TYR A 491 11.77 24.23 -6.34
CA TYR A 491 11.74 24.64 -4.94
C TYR A 491 12.19 26.09 -4.75
N HIS A 492 13.11 26.58 -5.55
CA HIS A 492 13.53 28.00 -5.55
C HIS A 492 12.35 28.91 -5.92
N ARG A 493 11.62 28.58 -7.00
CA ARG A 493 10.43 29.35 -7.40
C ARG A 493 9.35 29.38 -6.30
N LEU A 494 9.16 28.28 -5.58
CA LEU A 494 8.22 28.22 -4.46
C LEU A 494 8.63 29.17 -3.34
N THR A 495 9.91 29.21 -2.99
CA THR A 495 10.43 30.10 -1.96
C THR A 495 10.23 31.57 -2.32
N MET A 496 10.40 31.92 -3.59
CA MET A 496 10.24 33.31 -4.07
C MET A 496 8.77 33.76 -4.10
N ARG A 497 7.83 32.83 -4.29
CA ARG A 497 6.39 33.15 -4.36
C ARG A 497 5.71 33.25 -2.99
N THR A 498 6.37 32.79 -1.94
CA THR A 498 5.79 32.83 -0.60
C THR A 498 6.22 34.16 0.08
N PRO A 499 5.30 35.08 0.41
CA PRO A 499 5.68 36.32 1.13
C PRO A 499 6.34 35.97 2.47
N ALA A 500 7.16 36.92 2.95
CA ALA A 500 8.12 36.77 4.07
C ALA A 500 7.55 36.32 5.43
N VAL A 501 6.27 35.99 5.52
CA VAL A 501 5.65 35.53 6.78
C VAL A 501 6.03 34.07 7.11
N ILE A 502 6.61 33.34 6.14
CA ILE A 502 7.07 31.96 6.38
C ILE A 502 8.59 31.85 6.08
N SER A 503 9.32 32.88 6.44
CA SER A 503 10.77 32.92 6.22
C SER A 503 11.56 32.43 7.44
N LYS A 504 11.20 31.28 7.97
CA LYS A 504 12.21 30.44 8.62
C LYS A 504 12.57 29.35 7.63
N PRO A 505 13.84 29.21 7.22
CA PRO A 505 14.22 28.06 6.41
C PRO A 505 13.76 26.81 7.15
N ILE A 506 13.12 25.90 6.42
CA ILE A 506 12.72 24.61 6.98
C ILE A 506 14.00 23.74 7.13
N HIS A 507 15.00 24.33 7.74
CA HIS A 507 16.08 23.68 8.44
C HIS A 507 15.72 23.55 9.92
N SER A 508 14.42 23.47 10.23
CA SER A 508 14.04 23.18 11.59
C SER A 508 14.55 21.77 11.91
N ARG A 509 15.23 21.67 13.00
CA ARG A 509 15.79 20.43 13.58
C ARG A 509 14.79 19.25 13.60
N GLU A 510 13.52 19.52 13.34
CA GLU A 510 12.43 18.55 13.37
C GLU A 510 12.44 17.57 12.17
N ASN A 511 12.83 18.04 10.97
CA ASN A 511 12.99 17.13 9.83
C ASN A 511 14.31 16.34 9.87
N LEU A 512 15.22 16.74 10.74
CA LEU A 512 16.48 16.03 10.99
C LEU A 512 16.29 14.72 11.75
N THR A 513 15.14 14.48 12.37
CA THR A 513 14.93 13.26 13.15
C THR A 513 14.94 12.01 12.27
N TYR A 514 14.33 12.09 11.09
CA TYR A 514 14.35 10.96 10.15
C TYR A 514 15.74 10.79 9.50
N SER A 515 16.42 11.91 9.24
CA SER A 515 17.80 11.92 8.73
C SER A 515 18.80 11.49 9.82
N ARG A 516 18.66 11.97 11.04
CA ARG A 516 19.56 11.62 12.18
C ARG A 516 19.43 10.17 12.60
N ILE A 517 18.26 9.57 12.41
CA ILE A 517 18.06 8.15 12.68
C ILE A 517 18.93 7.29 11.76
N TYR A 518 19.22 7.78 10.55
CA TYR A 518 20.12 7.12 9.59
C TYR A 518 21.59 7.54 9.71
N HIS A 519 21.90 8.61 10.48
CA HIS A 519 23.26 9.20 10.53
C HIS A 519 24.00 9.00 11.86
N ARG A 520 23.36 8.52 12.94
CA ARG A 520 24.08 8.37 14.23
C ARG A 520 24.40 6.89 14.53
N ASN A 521 25.59 6.47 14.15
CA ASN A 521 26.44 5.57 14.95
C ASN A 521 27.84 5.45 14.30
N PRO A 522 28.87 6.09 14.85
CA PRO A 522 30.22 6.03 14.25
C PRO A 522 31.00 4.78 14.62
N THR A 523 30.50 3.92 15.50
CA THR A 523 31.24 2.74 15.97
C THR A 523 30.83 1.41 15.36
N THR A 524 29.81 1.40 14.52
CA THR A 524 29.47 0.23 13.73
C THR A 524 29.18 0.72 12.32
N ASN A 525 29.88 0.19 11.34
CA ASN A 525 29.77 0.46 9.90
C ASN A 525 28.38 0.92 9.46
N GLY A 526 28.02 2.14 9.84
CA GLY A 526 26.74 2.76 9.56
C GLY A 526 26.70 3.22 8.12
N ILE A 527 25.62 2.93 7.48
CA ILE A 527 25.34 3.34 6.11
C ILE A 527 25.23 4.86 6.07
N LEU A 528 26.26 5.50 5.59
CA LEU A 528 26.16 6.88 5.15
C LEU A 528 25.39 6.86 3.84
N LEU A 529 24.12 7.25 3.86
CA LEU A 529 23.37 7.53 2.64
C LEU A 529 23.86 8.85 2.05
N MET A 530 25.14 8.87 1.70
CA MET A 530 25.65 9.93 0.82
C MET A 530 25.35 9.53 -0.62
N GLY A 531 24.89 10.48 -1.39
CA GLY A 531 24.85 10.37 -2.83
C GLY A 531 26.27 10.14 -3.33
N LEU A 532 26.66 8.88 -3.41
CA LEU A 532 27.94 8.56 -4.05
C LEU A 532 27.75 8.74 -5.55
N ASN A 533 28.46 9.70 -6.08
CA ASN A 533 28.66 9.83 -7.51
C ASN A 533 29.11 8.49 -8.08
N CYS A 534 28.32 7.98 -9.01
CA CYS A 534 28.77 6.90 -9.87
C CYS A 534 29.78 7.49 -10.89
N ASN A 535 30.94 7.88 -10.40
CA ASN A 535 32.03 8.20 -11.32
C ASN A 535 32.78 6.90 -11.62
N SER A 536 32.64 6.43 -12.82
CA SER A 536 33.52 5.45 -13.42
C SER A 536 34.90 6.15 -13.62
N ALA A 537 35.75 6.07 -12.61
CA ALA A 537 37.12 6.60 -12.75
C ALA A 537 38.00 5.54 -13.40
N GLY A 538 38.21 5.71 -14.67
CA GLY A 538 39.47 5.26 -15.25
C GLY A 538 40.48 6.37 -15.07
N SER A 539 41.43 6.24 -14.16
CA SER A 539 42.79 6.78 -14.32
C SER A 539 43.70 6.28 -13.21
N ASN A 540 44.80 5.72 -13.64
CA ASN A 540 45.98 5.36 -12.85
C ASN A 540 46.44 6.50 -11.95
N ARG A 541 46.64 6.23 -10.66
CA ARG A 541 47.64 6.95 -9.88
C ARG A 541 48.41 6.00 -8.98
N LYS A 542 49.73 6.20 -9.02
CA LYS A 542 50.74 5.44 -8.34
C LYS A 542 50.67 5.54 -6.81
N GLU A 543 51.04 4.45 -6.19
CA GLU A 543 51.34 4.37 -4.76
C GLU A 543 52.38 5.40 -4.35
N VAL A 544 52.14 6.07 -3.25
CA VAL A 544 53.21 6.65 -2.42
C VAL A 544 52.90 6.24 -0.99
N THR A 545 53.72 5.33 -0.51
CA THR A 545 53.85 5.00 0.90
C THR A 545 54.50 6.15 1.64
N GLN A 546 53.94 6.58 2.76
CA GLN A 546 54.75 7.01 3.91
C GLN A 546 53.96 7.02 5.21
N ASP A 547 54.64 6.49 6.19
CA ASP A 547 54.27 6.29 7.58
C ASP A 547 53.83 7.57 8.33
N ILE A 548 52.90 7.44 9.19
CA ILE A 548 52.78 7.71 10.63
C ILE A 548 51.34 7.57 11.01
#